data_9e2e7b8829e653709abdbc2d70b15ad3
#
_entry.id   9e2e7b8829e653709abdbc2d70b15ad3
#
_cell.length_a   1.000
_cell.length_b   1.000
_cell.length_c   1.000
_cell.angle_alpha   90.00
_cell.angle_beta   90.00
_cell.angle_gamma   90.00
#
_symmetry.space_group_name_H-M   'P 1'
#
loop_
_entity.id
_entity.type
_entity.pdbx_description
1 polymer ?
#
loop_
_entity_poly.entity_id
_entity_poly.type
_entity_poly.pdbx_seq_one_letter_code
_entity_poly.pdbx_strand_id
1 'polypeptide(L)'
;SPLLWAKVKRGLSAGRVQSVALRIIADREEEINAFIPEEYWTLDAKIKVEGERKPLLAKFYGTDGKKIVIHSKEELEQIMKAVEDVPYYVDDIKKGERTKKAPLPFTTSTLQQEASKVLNFATQKTMRIAQQLYEGIDIKGNGTVGVITYLRTDSTRISEEADANAREYISQNYGESYVSAVAKKADDGKKIQDAHEAIRPTDVTRTPAAVKEFLSRDQFRLYQLVWKRFIASRMQPARYETTSVKIAAGQYRFTVAASKIVFEGFRSVYTEAGETKEENNVLLKGLDMDSVLTKESLNSKQHFTQPPAHYTEATLVKTLEELGIGRPSTYAPTISTIIARRYV
;
A
#
# COMPACT_ATOMS: atom_id res chain seq x y z
N SER A 1 -30.36 -12.63 -20.75
CA SER A 1 -31.36 -11.58 -20.47
C SER A 1 -32.71 -11.81 -21.12
N PRO A 2 -32.86 -12.24 -22.43
CA PRO A 2 -34.18 -12.45 -23.05
C PRO A 2 -35.08 -13.41 -22.28
N LEU A 3 -34.51 -14.50 -21.74
CA LEU A 3 -35.29 -15.47 -20.93
C LEU A 3 -35.78 -14.85 -19.62
N LEU A 4 -35.00 -14.01 -18.95
CA LEU A 4 -35.46 -13.29 -17.76
C LEU A 4 -36.55 -12.26 -18.11
N TRP A 5 -36.44 -11.61 -19.25
CA TRP A 5 -37.46 -10.65 -19.70
C TRP A 5 -38.77 -11.33 -20.05
N ALA A 6 -38.70 -12.51 -20.64
CA ALA A 6 -39.88 -13.29 -21.00
C ALA A 6 -40.52 -13.97 -19.80
N LYS A 7 -39.75 -14.41 -18.82
CA LYS A 7 -40.25 -15.25 -17.72
C LYS A 7 -40.44 -14.53 -16.39
N VAL A 8 -39.75 -13.38 -16.19
CA VAL A 8 -39.76 -12.66 -14.92
C VAL A 8 -40.16 -11.19 -15.11
N LYS A 9 -39.28 -10.35 -15.66
CA LYS A 9 -39.55 -8.91 -15.86
C LYS A 9 -38.57 -8.31 -16.87
N ARG A 10 -39.06 -7.37 -17.70
CA ARG A 10 -38.18 -6.56 -18.57
C ARG A 10 -37.19 -5.73 -17.76
N GLY A 11 -35.99 -5.55 -18.28
CA GLY A 11 -34.92 -4.78 -17.65
C GLY A 11 -33.97 -5.60 -16.74
N LEU A 12 -34.34 -6.84 -16.41
CA LEU A 12 -33.46 -7.73 -15.64
C LEU A 12 -32.31 -8.22 -16.51
N SER A 13 -31.11 -8.29 -15.95
CA SER A 13 -29.96 -8.91 -16.57
C SER A 13 -29.35 -9.97 -15.64
N ALA A 14 -29.00 -11.13 -16.17
CA ALA A 14 -28.20 -12.13 -15.50
C ALA A 14 -26.72 -11.85 -15.85
N GLY A 15 -26.09 -10.97 -15.10
CA GLY A 15 -24.67 -10.67 -15.26
C GLY A 15 -23.82 -11.70 -14.51
N ARG A 16 -23.08 -12.56 -15.20
CA ARG A 16 -22.20 -13.56 -14.55
C ARG A 16 -21.22 -12.93 -13.57
N VAL A 17 -20.55 -11.85 -13.97
CA VAL A 17 -19.58 -11.16 -13.12
C VAL A 17 -20.25 -10.56 -11.89
N GLN A 18 -21.45 -9.98 -12.03
CA GLN A 18 -22.23 -9.44 -10.92
C GLN A 18 -22.59 -10.50 -9.88
N SER A 19 -23.05 -11.68 -10.36
CA SER A 19 -23.41 -12.79 -9.48
C SER A 19 -22.20 -13.32 -8.71
N VAL A 20 -21.03 -13.41 -9.36
CA VAL A 20 -19.79 -13.83 -8.70
C VAL A 20 -19.33 -12.77 -7.71
N ALA A 21 -19.39 -11.49 -8.05
CA ALA A 21 -19.03 -10.42 -7.12
C ALA A 21 -19.91 -10.43 -5.86
N LEU A 22 -21.23 -10.65 -6.02
CA LEU A 22 -22.15 -10.81 -4.89
C LEU A 22 -21.82 -12.06 -4.05
N ARG A 23 -21.44 -13.17 -4.68
CA ARG A 23 -21.04 -14.38 -3.97
C ARG A 23 -19.79 -14.15 -3.13
N ILE A 24 -18.78 -13.47 -3.67
CA ILE A 24 -17.55 -13.11 -2.96
C ILE A 24 -17.87 -12.23 -1.73
N ILE A 25 -18.79 -11.26 -1.88
CA ILE A 25 -19.22 -10.41 -0.77
C ILE A 25 -19.95 -11.25 0.28
N ALA A 26 -20.92 -12.10 -0.14
CA ALA A 26 -21.68 -12.95 0.78
C ALA A 26 -20.77 -13.92 1.57
N ASP A 27 -19.83 -14.56 0.90
CA ASP A 27 -18.87 -15.46 1.56
C ASP A 27 -18.03 -14.70 2.61
N ARG A 28 -17.63 -13.45 2.32
CA ARG A 28 -16.93 -12.58 3.27
C ARG A 28 -17.81 -12.20 4.47
N GLU A 29 -19.08 -11.91 4.25
CA GLU A 29 -20.02 -11.62 5.34
C GLU A 29 -20.28 -12.87 6.22
N GLU A 30 -20.32 -14.06 5.63
CA GLU A 30 -20.38 -15.32 6.37
C GLU A 30 -19.11 -15.52 7.23
N GLU A 31 -17.91 -15.26 6.69
CA GLU A 31 -16.64 -15.30 7.43
C GLU A 31 -16.66 -14.30 8.62
N ILE A 32 -17.13 -13.08 8.39
CA ILE A 32 -17.21 -12.05 9.43
C ILE A 32 -18.19 -12.48 10.53
N ASN A 33 -19.37 -12.98 10.16
CA ASN A 33 -20.40 -13.39 11.10
C ASN A 33 -20.03 -14.65 11.89
N ALA A 34 -19.24 -15.54 11.31
CA ALA A 34 -18.75 -16.76 11.96
C ALA A 34 -17.48 -16.54 12.78
N PHE A 35 -16.87 -15.34 12.70
CA PHE A 35 -15.61 -15.06 13.36
C PHE A 35 -15.76 -15.03 14.88
N ILE A 36 -14.88 -15.75 15.56
CA ILE A 36 -14.79 -15.76 17.03
C ILE A 36 -13.52 -15.01 17.42
N PRO A 37 -13.64 -13.85 18.12
CA PRO A 37 -12.48 -13.11 18.59
C PRO A 37 -11.67 -13.93 19.61
N GLU A 38 -10.37 -14.00 19.40
CA GLU A 38 -9.41 -14.62 20.34
C GLU A 38 -8.67 -13.51 21.09
N GLU A 39 -8.58 -13.67 22.40
CA GLU A 39 -7.85 -12.76 23.28
C GLU A 39 -6.35 -12.96 23.10
N TYR A 40 -5.62 -11.83 23.07
CA TYR A 40 -4.18 -11.82 23.21
C TYR A 40 -3.69 -10.54 23.88
N TRP A 41 -2.50 -10.60 24.42
CA TRP A 41 -1.90 -9.47 25.13
C TRP A 41 -0.59 -9.05 24.48
N THR A 42 -0.31 -7.76 24.52
CA THR A 42 1.01 -7.20 24.20
C THR A 42 1.64 -6.67 25.47
N LEU A 43 2.95 -6.80 25.57
CA LEU A 43 3.75 -6.30 26.65
C LEU A 43 4.90 -5.48 26.07
N ASP A 44 4.98 -4.21 26.48
CA ASP A 44 6.05 -3.30 26.10
C ASP A 44 6.85 -2.91 27.34
N ALA A 45 8.17 -2.95 27.25
CA ALA A 45 9.07 -2.46 28.29
C ALA A 45 9.58 -1.06 27.89
N LYS A 46 9.37 -0.09 28.76
CA LYS A 46 9.98 1.23 28.64
C LYS A 46 11.33 1.20 29.33
N ILE A 47 12.39 1.38 28.54
CA ILE A 47 13.78 1.15 28.96
C ILE A 47 14.58 2.44 28.75
N LYS A 48 15.18 2.94 29.82
CA LYS A 48 16.13 4.06 29.78
C LYS A 48 17.51 3.52 29.40
N VAL A 49 18.14 4.17 28.44
CA VAL A 49 19.54 3.95 28.10
C VAL A 49 20.37 5.06 28.73
N GLU A 50 21.46 4.73 29.42
CA GLU A 50 22.34 5.73 30.02
C GLU A 50 22.90 6.66 28.94
N GLY A 51 22.87 7.96 29.20
CA GLY A 51 23.28 8.99 28.23
C GLY A 51 22.22 9.42 27.22
N GLU A 52 21.11 8.68 27.08
CA GLU A 52 20.04 9.03 26.16
C GLU A 52 18.88 9.78 26.86
N ARG A 53 18.32 10.78 26.16
CA ARG A 53 17.21 11.59 26.70
C ARG A 53 15.86 10.91 26.64
N LYS A 54 15.64 10.03 25.65
CA LYS A 54 14.36 9.37 25.42
C LYS A 54 14.48 7.88 25.71
N PRO A 55 13.55 7.31 26.48
CA PRO A 55 13.54 5.87 26.71
C PRO A 55 13.17 5.11 25.43
N LEU A 56 13.67 3.89 25.32
CA LEU A 56 13.28 2.94 24.29
C LEU A 56 11.96 2.27 24.69
N LEU A 57 11.13 2.01 23.71
CA LEU A 57 9.96 1.15 23.87
C LEU A 57 10.25 -0.20 23.20
N ALA A 58 10.59 -1.18 24.00
CA ALA A 58 10.93 -2.52 23.54
C ALA A 58 9.72 -3.44 23.67
N LYS A 59 9.38 -4.12 22.57
CA LYS A 59 8.23 -5.03 22.51
C LYS A 59 8.63 -6.43 22.93
N PHE A 60 7.81 -7.07 23.76
CA PHE A 60 8.00 -8.47 24.12
C PHE A 60 8.04 -9.35 22.88
N TYR A 61 9.03 -10.25 22.85
CA TYR A 61 9.21 -11.18 21.74
C TYR A 61 8.89 -12.62 22.15
N GLY A 62 9.35 -13.03 23.32
CA GLY A 62 9.25 -14.39 23.82
C GLY A 62 10.52 -14.83 24.55
N THR A 63 11.03 -16.00 24.23
CA THR A 63 12.32 -16.49 24.70
C THR A 63 13.38 -16.41 23.60
N ASP A 64 14.62 -16.82 23.90
CA ASP A 64 15.65 -16.87 22.87
C ASP A 64 15.27 -17.86 21.76
N GLY A 65 15.22 -17.38 20.53
CA GLY A 65 14.85 -18.14 19.33
C GLY A 65 13.37 -18.47 19.16
N LYS A 66 12.49 -18.23 20.16
CA LYS A 66 11.06 -18.56 20.08
C LYS A 66 10.18 -17.37 20.37
N LYS A 67 9.38 -16.97 19.37
CA LYS A 67 8.33 -15.96 19.55
C LYS A 67 7.18 -16.55 20.37
N ILE A 68 6.69 -15.81 21.36
CA ILE A 68 5.54 -16.18 22.21
C ILE A 68 4.44 -15.16 22.01
N VAL A 69 3.22 -15.66 21.82
CA VAL A 69 1.99 -14.83 21.90
C VAL A 69 1.38 -15.09 23.27
N ILE A 70 1.01 -14.05 23.97
CA ILE A 70 0.42 -14.12 25.31
C ILE A 70 -1.08 -14.22 25.14
N HIS A 71 -1.69 -15.34 25.52
CA HIS A 71 -3.11 -15.62 25.28
C HIS A 71 -4.01 -15.35 26.47
N SER A 72 -3.45 -15.15 27.67
CA SER A 72 -4.24 -14.88 28.85
C SER A 72 -3.59 -13.88 29.78
N LYS A 73 -4.39 -13.33 30.70
CA LYS A 73 -3.91 -12.44 31.73
C LYS A 73 -2.96 -13.14 32.70
N GLU A 74 -3.21 -14.40 33.00
CA GLU A 74 -2.40 -15.21 33.89
C GLU A 74 -1.00 -15.44 33.31
N GLU A 75 -0.89 -15.75 32.01
CA GLU A 75 0.41 -15.83 31.31
C GLU A 75 1.14 -14.50 31.35
N LEU A 76 0.44 -13.39 31.11
CA LEU A 76 1.00 -12.05 31.17
C LEU A 76 1.58 -11.75 32.56
N GLU A 77 0.82 -12.00 33.62
CA GLU A 77 1.24 -11.76 35.00
C GLU A 77 2.48 -12.59 35.38
N GLN A 78 2.55 -13.84 34.94
CA GLN A 78 3.72 -14.70 35.13
C GLN A 78 4.96 -14.12 34.43
N ILE A 79 4.81 -13.67 33.17
CA ILE A 79 5.90 -13.07 32.41
C ILE A 79 6.33 -11.75 33.07
N MET A 80 5.37 -10.88 33.42
CA MET A 80 5.68 -9.60 34.06
C MET A 80 6.44 -9.80 35.37
N LYS A 81 6.02 -10.73 36.23
CA LYS A 81 6.73 -11.08 37.46
C LYS A 81 8.14 -11.60 37.20
N ALA A 82 8.32 -12.40 36.16
CA ALA A 82 9.64 -12.97 35.82
C ALA A 82 10.62 -11.92 35.26
N VAL A 83 10.12 -10.81 34.72
CA VAL A 83 10.98 -9.73 34.15
C VAL A 83 11.02 -8.48 35.03
N GLU A 84 10.33 -8.48 36.21
CA GLU A 84 10.21 -7.30 37.07
C GLU A 84 11.55 -6.91 37.70
N ASP A 85 12.21 -7.84 38.36
CA ASP A 85 13.40 -7.59 39.19
C ASP A 85 14.68 -8.19 38.59
N VAL A 86 14.74 -8.38 37.27
CA VAL A 86 15.93 -8.91 36.59
C VAL A 86 16.67 -7.81 35.85
N PRO A 87 17.99 -7.94 35.65
CA PRO A 87 18.74 -7.01 34.85
C PRO A 87 18.32 -7.08 33.38
N TYR A 88 18.26 -5.90 32.73
CA TYR A 88 18.06 -5.75 31.31
C TYR A 88 19.40 -5.45 30.65
N TYR A 89 19.74 -6.18 29.59
CA TYR A 89 20.97 -5.97 28.83
C TYR A 89 20.76 -6.22 27.34
N VAL A 90 21.61 -5.62 26.54
CA VAL A 90 21.60 -5.84 25.08
C VAL A 90 22.14 -7.24 24.79
N ASP A 91 21.32 -8.07 24.17
CA ASP A 91 21.65 -9.47 23.85
C ASP A 91 22.18 -9.63 22.43
N ASP A 92 21.61 -8.84 21.47
CA ASP A 92 22.02 -8.89 20.06
C ASP A 92 21.66 -7.59 19.36
N ILE A 93 22.55 -7.13 18.47
CA ILE A 93 22.31 -5.98 17.60
C ILE A 93 22.52 -6.40 16.15
N LYS A 94 21.46 -6.39 15.37
CA LYS A 94 21.51 -6.66 13.93
C LYS A 94 21.34 -5.38 13.14
N LYS A 95 22.36 -5.02 12.38
CA LYS A 95 22.32 -3.95 11.39
C LYS A 95 22.14 -4.56 10.01
N GLY A 96 21.29 -3.96 9.20
CA GLY A 96 21.02 -4.43 7.85
C GLY A 96 20.53 -3.33 6.94
N GLU A 97 20.28 -3.68 5.72
CA GLU A 97 19.70 -2.79 4.71
C GLU A 97 18.38 -3.35 4.21
N ARG A 98 17.46 -2.46 3.95
CA ARG A 98 16.18 -2.79 3.31
C ARG A 98 15.98 -1.90 2.09
N THR A 99 15.59 -2.51 0.99
CA THR A 99 15.26 -1.80 -0.24
C THR A 99 13.75 -1.89 -0.50
N LYS A 100 13.09 -0.74 -0.73
CA LYS A 100 11.71 -0.68 -1.16
C LYS A 100 11.68 -0.35 -2.65
N LYS A 101 11.18 -1.29 -3.46
CA LYS A 101 11.07 -1.12 -4.91
C LYS A 101 10.00 -0.09 -5.26
N ALA A 102 10.25 0.67 -6.34
CA ALA A 102 9.25 1.55 -6.92
C ALA A 102 8.03 0.75 -7.40
N PRO A 103 6.81 1.27 -7.24
CA PRO A 103 5.61 0.63 -7.75
C PRO A 103 5.57 0.67 -9.29
N LEU A 104 4.86 -0.29 -9.90
CA LEU A 104 4.64 -0.32 -11.34
C LEU A 104 3.68 0.81 -11.77
N PRO A 105 3.69 1.21 -13.05
CA PRO A 105 2.68 2.11 -13.60
C PRO A 105 1.27 1.55 -13.43
N PHE A 106 0.25 2.40 -13.50
CA PHE A 106 -1.11 1.98 -13.26
C PHE A 106 -1.68 1.09 -14.37
N THR A 107 -2.37 0.03 -13.96
CA THR A 107 -3.45 -0.62 -14.69
C THR A 107 -4.79 0.00 -14.30
N THR A 108 -5.87 -0.36 -14.99
CA THR A 108 -7.22 0.08 -14.60
C THR A 108 -7.54 -0.28 -13.16
N SER A 109 -7.25 -1.51 -12.76
CA SER A 109 -7.51 -2.02 -11.41
C SER A 109 -6.71 -1.25 -10.36
N THR A 110 -5.41 -1.12 -10.55
CA THR A 110 -4.56 -0.43 -9.56
C THR A 110 -4.84 1.07 -9.48
N LEU A 111 -5.25 1.71 -10.60
CA LEU A 111 -5.71 3.10 -10.57
C LEU A 111 -7.00 3.25 -9.75
N GLN A 112 -7.98 2.38 -9.94
CA GLN A 112 -9.22 2.40 -9.16
C GLN A 112 -8.96 2.19 -7.66
N GLN A 113 -8.09 1.24 -7.31
CA GLN A 113 -7.70 0.97 -5.92
C GLN A 113 -7.04 2.18 -5.28
N GLU A 114 -6.05 2.76 -5.94
CA GLU A 114 -5.29 3.87 -5.37
C GLU A 114 -6.10 5.17 -5.33
N ALA A 115 -6.90 5.46 -6.37
CA ALA A 115 -7.80 6.61 -6.38
C ALA A 115 -8.86 6.53 -5.27
N SER A 116 -9.36 5.33 -4.97
CA SER A 116 -10.26 5.12 -3.83
C SER A 116 -9.58 5.43 -2.50
N LYS A 117 -8.36 4.94 -2.29
CA LYS A 117 -7.60 5.11 -1.04
C LYS A 117 -7.12 6.55 -0.81
N VAL A 118 -6.53 7.18 -1.84
CA VAL A 118 -5.86 8.49 -1.72
C VAL A 118 -6.81 9.66 -1.98
N LEU A 119 -7.72 9.50 -2.94
CA LEU A 119 -8.60 10.55 -3.40
C LEU A 119 -10.02 10.43 -2.86
N ASN A 120 -10.37 9.28 -2.28
CA ASN A 120 -11.71 8.89 -1.88
C ASN A 120 -12.70 8.95 -3.09
N PHE A 121 -12.25 8.45 -4.24
CA PHE A 121 -13.07 8.38 -5.44
C PHE A 121 -13.68 6.98 -5.58
N ALA A 122 -15.00 6.92 -5.81
CA ALA A 122 -15.64 5.69 -6.25
C ALA A 122 -15.07 5.22 -7.59
N THR A 123 -15.09 3.92 -7.86
CA THR A 123 -14.53 3.33 -9.08
C THR A 123 -15.12 3.93 -10.34
N GLN A 124 -16.45 4.14 -10.36
CA GLN A 124 -17.12 4.78 -11.48
C GLN A 124 -16.70 6.23 -11.70
N LYS A 125 -16.53 7.01 -10.62
CA LYS A 125 -16.03 8.39 -10.68
C LYS A 125 -14.61 8.41 -11.24
N THR A 126 -13.74 7.53 -10.78
CA THR A 126 -12.37 7.38 -11.27
C THR A 126 -12.34 7.15 -12.78
N MET A 127 -13.14 6.20 -13.26
CA MET A 127 -13.19 5.88 -14.68
C MET A 127 -13.78 7.00 -15.54
N ARG A 128 -14.79 7.71 -15.06
CA ARG A 128 -15.35 8.87 -15.76
C ARG A 128 -14.32 10.00 -15.91
N ILE A 129 -13.57 10.31 -14.85
CA ILE A 129 -12.54 11.36 -14.89
C ILE A 129 -11.36 10.91 -15.76
N ALA A 130 -10.93 9.65 -15.66
CA ALA A 130 -9.92 9.10 -16.53
C ALA A 130 -10.30 9.16 -18.01
N GLN A 131 -11.60 8.90 -18.34
CA GLN A 131 -12.10 9.03 -19.70
C GLN A 131 -11.98 10.47 -20.22
N GLN A 132 -12.31 11.47 -19.39
CA GLN A 132 -12.17 12.88 -19.75
C GLN A 132 -10.70 13.25 -20.01
N LEU A 133 -9.77 12.80 -19.16
CA LEU A 133 -8.33 13.04 -19.33
C LEU A 133 -7.78 12.36 -20.57
N TYR A 134 -8.31 11.22 -20.95
CA TYR A 134 -7.93 10.49 -22.17
C TYR A 134 -8.49 11.13 -23.43
N GLU A 135 -9.80 11.47 -23.47
CA GLU A 135 -10.47 12.07 -24.61
C GLU A 135 -9.93 13.47 -24.93
N GLY A 136 -9.49 14.18 -23.91
CA GLY A 136 -8.79 15.43 -24.03
C GLY A 136 -9.31 16.56 -23.18
N ILE A 137 -8.42 17.46 -22.87
CA ILE A 137 -8.69 18.72 -22.18
C ILE A 137 -8.17 19.86 -23.03
N ASP A 138 -8.81 21.02 -22.94
CA ASP A 138 -8.41 22.19 -23.68
C ASP A 138 -7.23 22.85 -22.97
N ILE A 139 -6.05 22.79 -23.61
CA ILE A 139 -4.83 23.43 -23.12
C ILE A 139 -4.56 24.65 -24.03
N LYS A 140 -4.52 25.83 -23.41
CA LYS A 140 -4.27 27.08 -24.14
C LYS A 140 -3.01 26.97 -25.02
N GLY A 141 -3.16 27.22 -26.30
CA GLY A 141 -2.07 27.12 -27.28
C GLY A 141 -1.86 25.72 -27.91
N ASN A 142 -2.45 24.67 -27.34
CA ASN A 142 -2.30 23.29 -27.84
C ASN A 142 -3.62 22.67 -28.31
N GLY A 143 -4.77 23.36 -28.11
CA GLY A 143 -6.08 22.80 -28.40
C GLY A 143 -6.48 21.68 -27.43
N THR A 144 -7.39 20.80 -27.87
CA THR A 144 -7.83 19.66 -27.08
C THR A 144 -6.82 18.51 -27.14
N VAL A 145 -6.26 18.16 -25.99
CA VAL A 145 -5.16 17.16 -25.91
C VAL A 145 -5.50 16.10 -24.87
N GLY A 146 -5.42 14.81 -25.27
CA GLY A 146 -5.44 13.69 -24.33
C GLY A 146 -4.17 13.68 -23.49
N VAL A 147 -4.32 13.78 -22.16
CA VAL A 147 -3.17 13.91 -21.25
C VAL A 147 -2.74 12.61 -20.60
N ILE A 148 -3.55 11.54 -20.72
CA ILE A 148 -3.18 10.19 -20.32
C ILE A 148 -3.38 9.19 -21.46
N THR A 149 -2.71 8.04 -21.38
CA THR A 149 -2.89 6.91 -22.30
C THR A 149 -4.24 6.22 -22.08
N TYR A 150 -4.56 5.24 -22.91
CA TYR A 150 -5.82 4.51 -22.83
C TYR A 150 -6.04 3.88 -21.45
N LEU A 151 -7.21 4.13 -20.87
CA LEU A 151 -7.51 3.87 -19.45
C LEU A 151 -8.01 2.45 -19.15
N ARG A 152 -8.35 1.65 -20.16
CA ARG A 152 -8.86 0.28 -19.98
C ARG A 152 -7.79 -0.73 -20.36
N THR A 153 -6.86 -0.95 -19.46
CA THR A 153 -5.70 -1.81 -19.65
C THR A 153 -5.36 -2.59 -18.39
N ASP A 154 -4.92 -3.82 -18.56
CA ASP A 154 -4.30 -4.65 -17.51
C ASP A 154 -2.77 -4.74 -17.70
N SER A 155 -2.22 -4.03 -18.68
CA SER A 155 -0.81 -3.96 -18.99
C SER A 155 -0.07 -2.94 -18.12
N THR A 156 1.13 -3.30 -17.68
CA THR A 156 2.10 -2.39 -17.05
C THR A 156 3.23 -2.01 -18.00
N ARG A 157 3.13 -2.42 -19.28
CA ARG A 157 4.11 -2.13 -20.32
C ARG A 157 4.16 -0.64 -20.65
N ILE A 158 5.33 -0.16 -21.04
CA ILE A 158 5.58 1.23 -21.45
C ILE A 158 6.39 1.18 -22.76
N SER A 159 6.10 2.10 -23.68
CA SER A 159 6.93 2.24 -24.89
C SER A 159 8.35 2.68 -24.53
N GLU A 160 9.30 2.33 -25.39
CA GLU A 160 10.71 2.73 -25.22
C GLU A 160 10.87 4.26 -25.22
N GLU A 161 10.10 4.95 -26.07
CA GLU A 161 10.08 6.42 -26.09
C GLU A 161 9.62 7.02 -24.78
N ALA A 162 8.52 6.53 -24.20
CA ALA A 162 8.02 7.03 -22.93
C ALA A 162 8.96 6.72 -21.76
N ASP A 163 9.64 5.56 -21.79
CA ASP A 163 10.69 5.23 -20.82
C ASP A 163 11.87 6.18 -20.91
N ALA A 164 12.35 6.46 -22.14
CA ALA A 164 13.46 7.39 -22.38
C ALA A 164 13.13 8.81 -21.91
N ASN A 165 11.95 9.33 -22.28
CA ASN A 165 11.50 10.67 -21.88
C ASN A 165 11.35 10.79 -20.36
N ALA A 166 10.84 9.76 -19.70
CA ALA A 166 10.72 9.75 -18.24
C ALA A 166 12.09 9.72 -17.55
N ARG A 167 13.04 8.95 -18.05
CA ARG A 167 14.43 8.90 -17.54
C ARG A 167 15.14 10.23 -17.69
N GLU A 168 15.01 10.85 -18.86
CA GLU A 168 15.58 12.18 -19.12
C GLU A 168 14.99 13.20 -18.15
N TYR A 169 13.66 13.22 -17.97
CA TYR A 169 12.99 14.10 -17.00
C TYR A 169 13.51 13.87 -15.58
N ILE A 170 13.67 12.60 -15.15
CA ILE A 170 14.17 12.28 -13.80
C ILE A 170 15.62 12.75 -13.64
N SER A 171 16.47 12.48 -14.63
CA SER A 171 17.86 12.93 -14.62
C SER A 171 17.98 14.44 -14.47
N GLN A 172 17.22 15.20 -15.25
CA GLN A 172 17.25 16.67 -15.24
C GLN A 172 16.69 17.28 -13.95
N ASN A 173 15.66 16.68 -13.35
CA ASN A 173 14.95 17.29 -12.21
C ASN A 173 15.32 16.70 -10.83
N TYR A 174 15.85 15.49 -10.78
CA TYR A 174 16.21 14.78 -9.54
C TYR A 174 17.66 14.32 -9.52
N GLY A 175 18.32 14.27 -10.67
CA GLY A 175 19.69 13.79 -10.85
C GLY A 175 19.80 12.33 -11.30
N GLU A 176 20.94 11.98 -11.92
CA GLU A 176 21.21 10.64 -12.47
C GLU A 176 21.07 9.51 -11.44
N SER A 177 21.42 9.77 -10.18
CA SER A 177 21.32 8.78 -9.10
C SER A 177 19.89 8.32 -8.82
N TYR A 178 18.88 9.06 -9.27
CA TYR A 178 17.46 8.71 -9.12
C TYR A 178 16.92 7.90 -10.29
N VAL A 179 17.62 7.84 -11.42
CA VAL A 179 17.18 7.08 -12.60
C VAL A 179 17.34 5.59 -12.33
N SER A 180 16.31 4.79 -12.52
CA SER A 180 16.39 3.33 -12.35
C SER A 180 17.39 2.73 -13.35
N ALA A 181 18.36 1.96 -12.90
CA ALA A 181 19.37 1.33 -13.75
C ALA A 181 18.78 0.26 -14.71
N VAL A 182 17.60 -0.25 -14.42
CA VAL A 182 16.98 -1.35 -15.18
C VAL A 182 15.69 -0.86 -15.81
N ALA A 183 15.63 -0.91 -17.16
CA ALA A 183 14.34 -0.97 -17.84
C ALA A 183 13.63 -2.22 -17.30
N LYS A 184 12.69 -2.06 -16.39
CA LYS A 184 11.88 -3.18 -15.93
C LYS A 184 11.04 -3.66 -17.10
N LYS A 185 11.53 -4.67 -17.83
CA LYS A 185 10.64 -5.48 -18.66
C LYS A 185 9.60 -6.03 -17.70
N ALA A 186 8.35 -5.65 -17.90
CA ALA A 186 7.23 -6.30 -17.24
C ALA A 186 7.14 -7.71 -17.83
N ASP A 187 7.86 -8.64 -17.22
CA ASP A 187 7.74 -10.06 -17.53
C ASP A 187 6.76 -10.66 -16.52
N ASP A 188 5.47 -10.44 -16.79
CA ASP A 188 4.40 -10.89 -15.91
C ASP A 188 4.03 -12.36 -16.13
N GLY A 189 4.72 -13.11 -17.03
CA GLY A 189 4.42 -14.53 -17.28
C GLY A 189 2.97 -14.82 -17.69
N LYS A 190 2.08 -13.83 -17.58
CA LYS A 190 0.71 -13.88 -18.07
C LYS A 190 0.74 -13.60 -19.57
N LYS A 191 0.05 -14.40 -20.35
CA LYS A 191 -0.24 -14.10 -21.76
C LYS A 191 -1.04 -12.79 -21.77
N ILE A 192 -0.34 -11.66 -21.84
CA ILE A 192 -0.93 -10.35 -22.00
C ILE A 192 -1.48 -10.32 -23.42
N GLN A 193 -2.76 -10.41 -23.55
CA GLN A 193 -3.48 -10.36 -24.82
C GLN A 193 -3.61 -8.92 -25.33
N ASP A 194 -2.88 -7.99 -24.69
CA ASP A 194 -3.13 -6.57 -24.85
C ASP A 194 -1.98 -5.86 -25.57
N ALA A 195 -2.33 -5.21 -26.69
CA ALA A 195 -1.47 -4.27 -27.40
C ALA A 195 -1.32 -2.93 -26.65
N HIS A 196 -2.07 -2.72 -25.55
CA HIS A 196 -2.10 -1.46 -24.83
C HIS A 196 -0.92 -1.31 -23.87
N GLU A 197 -0.63 -0.05 -23.55
CA GLU A 197 0.32 0.33 -22.52
C GLU A 197 -0.37 0.50 -21.16
N ALA A 198 0.45 0.71 -20.12
CA ALA A 198 0.00 1.18 -18.82
C ALA A 198 -0.65 2.56 -18.90
N ILE A 199 -1.45 2.90 -17.91
CA ILE A 199 -2.01 4.26 -17.74
C ILE A 199 -0.88 5.18 -17.28
N ARG A 200 -0.51 6.15 -18.11
CA ARG A 200 0.56 7.11 -17.90
C ARG A 200 0.24 8.47 -18.53
N PRO A 201 0.94 9.55 -18.17
CA PRO A 201 0.85 10.80 -18.92
C PRO A 201 1.33 10.55 -20.38
N THR A 202 0.68 11.19 -21.34
CA THR A 202 1.11 11.17 -22.76
C THR A 202 2.42 11.90 -22.95
N ASP A 203 2.68 12.91 -22.11
CA ASP A 203 3.87 13.75 -22.13
C ASP A 203 4.28 14.09 -20.69
N VAL A 204 5.47 13.69 -20.28
CA VAL A 204 5.98 13.88 -18.92
C VAL A 204 6.28 15.34 -18.59
N THR A 205 6.54 16.16 -19.62
CA THR A 205 6.81 17.60 -19.47
C THR A 205 5.56 18.39 -19.06
N ARG A 206 4.37 17.83 -19.33
CA ARG A 206 3.11 18.33 -18.81
C ARG A 206 2.97 17.97 -17.34
N THR A 207 3.82 18.58 -16.51
CA THR A 207 3.77 18.35 -15.06
C THR A 207 2.40 18.72 -14.48
N PRO A 208 1.99 18.16 -13.35
CA PRO A 208 0.74 18.55 -12.69
C PRO A 208 0.64 20.07 -12.48
N ALA A 209 1.74 20.75 -12.16
CA ALA A 209 1.77 22.20 -12.00
C ALA A 209 1.48 22.93 -13.31
N ALA A 210 2.05 22.46 -14.44
CA ALA A 210 1.90 23.10 -15.75
C ALA A 210 0.47 23.00 -16.30
N VAL A 211 -0.29 21.95 -15.95
CA VAL A 211 -1.66 21.73 -16.48
C VAL A 211 -2.76 22.08 -15.49
N LYS A 212 -2.42 22.54 -14.28
CA LYS A 212 -3.36 22.76 -13.18
C LYS A 212 -4.51 23.69 -13.54
N GLU A 213 -4.22 24.79 -14.24
CA GLU A 213 -5.22 25.79 -14.60
C GLU A 213 -6.24 25.33 -15.65
N PHE A 214 -5.92 24.26 -16.40
CA PHE A 214 -6.77 23.70 -17.45
C PHE A 214 -7.65 22.54 -16.94
N LEU A 215 -7.44 22.12 -15.70
CA LEU A 215 -8.09 20.95 -15.11
C LEU A 215 -9.07 21.36 -14.01
N SER A 216 -10.22 20.70 -13.97
CA SER A 216 -11.05 20.74 -12.77
C SER A 216 -10.30 20.15 -11.58
N ARG A 217 -10.76 20.44 -10.36
CA ARG A 217 -10.14 19.92 -9.13
C ARG A 217 -9.99 18.38 -9.13
N ASP A 218 -11.00 17.66 -9.57
CA ASP A 218 -10.96 16.21 -9.57
C ASP A 218 -10.08 15.65 -10.69
N GLN A 219 -10.11 16.27 -11.88
CA GLN A 219 -9.21 15.95 -12.99
C GLN A 219 -7.75 16.17 -12.59
N PHE A 220 -7.45 17.30 -11.95
CA PHE A 220 -6.10 17.61 -11.46
C PHE A 220 -5.60 16.55 -10.46
N ARG A 221 -6.43 16.17 -9.48
CA ARG A 221 -6.05 15.18 -8.46
C ARG A 221 -5.76 13.82 -9.09
N LEU A 222 -6.60 13.37 -10.04
CA LEU A 222 -6.38 12.10 -10.71
C LEU A 222 -5.17 12.14 -11.64
N TYR A 223 -5.01 13.23 -12.42
CA TYR A 223 -3.84 13.41 -13.28
C TYR A 223 -2.54 13.42 -12.46
N GLN A 224 -2.51 14.16 -11.36
CA GLN A 224 -1.35 14.20 -10.45
C GLN A 224 -1.00 12.81 -9.92
N LEU A 225 -1.99 12.00 -9.58
CA LEU A 225 -1.79 10.63 -9.11
C LEU A 225 -1.15 9.76 -10.20
N VAL A 226 -1.68 9.82 -11.44
CA VAL A 226 -1.17 9.09 -12.61
C VAL A 226 0.27 9.53 -12.94
N TRP A 227 0.50 10.82 -12.99
CA TRP A 227 1.81 11.39 -13.32
C TRP A 227 2.89 10.99 -12.31
N LYS A 228 2.60 11.20 -11.03
CA LYS A 228 3.53 10.84 -9.94
C LYS A 228 3.85 9.36 -9.91
N ARG A 229 2.85 8.50 -10.09
CA ARG A 229 3.04 7.05 -10.13
C ARG A 229 3.93 6.63 -11.31
N PHE A 230 3.72 7.23 -12.48
CA PHE A 230 4.52 6.94 -13.66
C PHE A 230 5.99 7.33 -13.46
N ILE A 231 6.26 8.56 -13.04
CA ILE A 231 7.63 9.02 -12.76
C ILE A 231 8.28 8.13 -11.70
N ALA A 232 7.62 7.89 -10.58
CA ALA A 232 8.11 7.01 -9.51
C ALA A 232 8.48 5.60 -10.03
N SER A 233 7.70 5.07 -10.97
CA SER A 233 7.94 3.74 -11.54
C SER A 233 9.26 3.63 -12.33
N ARG A 234 9.84 4.74 -12.73
CA ARG A 234 11.12 4.84 -13.47
C ARG A 234 12.28 5.27 -12.57
N MET A 235 12.02 5.50 -11.28
CA MET A 235 13.03 5.92 -10.30
C MET A 235 13.67 4.72 -9.58
N GLN A 236 14.84 4.96 -9.01
CA GLN A 236 15.53 4.02 -8.14
C GLN A 236 14.68 3.67 -6.90
N PRO A 237 14.83 2.45 -6.38
CA PRO A 237 14.23 2.06 -5.11
C PRO A 237 14.66 2.96 -3.96
N ALA A 238 13.79 3.10 -2.96
CA ALA A 238 14.18 3.69 -1.69
C ALA A 238 15.05 2.71 -0.89
N ARG A 239 16.09 3.21 -0.23
CA ARG A 239 17.01 2.42 0.61
C ARG A 239 16.94 2.86 2.05
N TYR A 240 16.99 1.88 2.93
CA TYR A 240 16.90 2.07 4.38
C TYR A 240 18.01 1.33 5.06
N GLU A 241 18.63 1.95 6.06
CA GLU A 241 19.36 1.27 7.10
C GLU A 241 18.39 0.79 8.17
N THR A 242 18.50 -0.45 8.58
CA THR A 242 17.68 -1.05 9.64
C THR A 242 18.57 -1.48 10.80
N THR A 243 18.10 -1.23 12.01
CA THR A 243 18.73 -1.73 13.23
C THR A 243 17.67 -2.44 14.04
N SER A 244 17.94 -3.69 14.41
CA SER A 244 17.12 -4.48 15.31
C SER A 244 17.93 -4.88 16.51
N VAL A 245 17.45 -4.56 17.69
CA VAL A 245 18.10 -4.86 18.96
C VAL A 245 17.24 -5.85 19.73
N LYS A 246 17.88 -6.93 20.21
CA LYS A 246 17.30 -7.82 21.21
C LYS A 246 17.80 -7.41 22.59
N ILE A 247 16.87 -7.31 23.52
CA ILE A 247 17.15 -6.99 24.91
C ILE A 247 16.71 -8.19 25.75
N ALA A 248 17.63 -8.73 26.52
CA ALA A 248 17.36 -9.82 27.44
C ALA A 248 16.84 -9.28 28.78
N ALA A 249 15.87 -9.99 29.35
CA ALA A 249 15.37 -9.85 30.71
C ALA A 249 15.13 -11.26 31.27
N GLY A 250 16.09 -11.79 32.00
CA GLY A 250 16.12 -13.21 32.39
C GLY A 250 16.05 -14.14 31.18
N GLN A 251 15.08 -15.07 31.19
CA GLN A 251 14.85 -15.99 30.08
C GLN A 251 14.13 -15.36 28.89
N TYR A 252 13.53 -14.18 29.06
CA TYR A 252 12.74 -13.52 28.04
C TYR A 252 13.52 -12.52 27.22
N ARG A 253 12.97 -12.20 26.06
CA ARG A 253 13.55 -11.26 25.10
C ARG A 253 12.52 -10.20 24.71
N PHE A 254 12.98 -8.98 24.65
CA PHE A 254 12.28 -7.84 24.07
C PHE A 254 13.02 -7.40 22.82
N THR A 255 12.29 -6.79 21.89
CA THR A 255 12.86 -6.31 20.63
C THR A 255 12.51 -4.85 20.40
N VAL A 256 13.47 -4.11 19.87
CA VAL A 256 13.25 -2.77 19.34
C VAL A 256 13.87 -2.70 17.95
N ALA A 257 13.14 -2.13 16.99
CA ALA A 257 13.61 -1.98 15.63
C ALA A 257 13.48 -0.52 15.19
N ALA A 258 14.50 -0.04 14.51
CA ALA A 258 14.51 1.28 13.88
C ALA A 258 14.88 1.13 12.40
N SER A 259 14.38 2.06 11.60
CA SER A 259 14.65 2.12 10.17
C SER A 259 14.87 3.58 9.78
N LYS A 260 15.97 3.86 9.10
CA LYS A 260 16.32 5.20 8.62
C LYS A 260 16.43 5.20 7.12
N ILE A 261 15.75 6.14 6.44
CA ILE A 261 15.89 6.33 5.00
C ILE A 261 17.28 6.92 4.75
N VAL A 262 18.08 6.22 3.95
CA VAL A 262 19.40 6.68 3.49
C VAL A 262 19.37 7.19 2.05
N PHE A 263 18.37 6.74 1.28
CA PHE A 263 18.11 7.24 -0.06
C PHE A 263 16.60 7.16 -0.33
N GLU A 264 15.98 8.29 -0.64
CA GLU A 264 14.53 8.35 -0.84
C GLU A 264 14.06 7.68 -2.13
N GLY A 265 14.88 7.70 -3.20
CA GLY A 265 14.52 7.13 -4.47
C GLY A 265 13.15 7.63 -4.95
N PHE A 266 12.27 6.73 -5.38
CA PHE A 266 10.92 7.07 -5.85
C PHE A 266 10.04 7.77 -4.81
N ARG A 267 10.33 7.67 -3.53
CA ARG A 267 9.55 8.31 -2.46
C ARG A 267 9.63 9.83 -2.47
N SER A 268 10.65 10.39 -3.12
CA SER A 268 10.73 11.85 -3.35
C SER A 268 9.55 12.38 -4.19
N VAL A 269 8.89 11.53 -4.98
CA VAL A 269 7.78 11.89 -5.87
C VAL A 269 6.46 11.28 -5.42
N TYR A 270 6.50 10.02 -4.95
CA TYR A 270 5.30 9.21 -4.74
C TYR A 270 5.38 8.41 -3.43
N THR A 271 4.30 8.51 -2.65
CA THR A 271 4.09 7.70 -1.45
C THR A 271 2.75 6.99 -1.57
N GLU A 272 2.71 5.69 -1.35
CA GLU A 272 1.46 4.91 -1.39
C GLU A 272 0.55 5.23 -0.20
N ALA A 273 -0.76 5.05 -0.40
CA ALA A 273 -1.73 5.24 0.67
C ALA A 273 -1.46 4.30 1.85
N GLY A 274 -1.52 4.84 3.05
CA GLY A 274 -1.29 4.08 4.29
C GLY A 274 0.18 3.93 4.67
N GLU A 275 1.11 4.44 3.87
CA GLU A 275 2.47 4.63 4.34
C GLU A 275 2.51 5.78 5.33
N THR A 276 2.59 5.47 6.60
CA THR A 276 3.02 6.43 7.60
C THR A 276 4.44 6.86 7.26
N LYS A 277 4.74 8.15 7.39
CA LYS A 277 6.15 8.54 7.55
C LYS A 277 6.64 7.69 8.70
N GLU A 278 7.54 6.76 8.40
CA GLU A 278 8.13 5.93 9.44
C GLU A 278 8.83 6.88 10.42
N GLU A 279 8.12 7.28 11.44
CA GLU A 279 8.63 8.09 12.56
C GLU A 279 9.55 7.27 13.48
N ASN A 280 9.98 6.11 13.04
CA ASN A 280 10.96 5.29 13.74
C ASN A 280 12.38 5.86 13.60
N ASN A 281 12.50 7.17 13.68
CA ASN A 281 13.73 7.84 14.08
C ASN A 281 13.96 7.73 15.59
N VAL A 282 13.57 6.62 16.22
CA VAL A 282 14.18 6.26 17.48
C VAL A 282 15.63 5.95 17.15
N LEU A 283 16.44 6.94 17.39
CA LEU A 283 17.90 6.85 17.23
C LEU A 283 18.39 5.78 18.19
N LEU A 284 18.54 4.54 17.68
CA LEU A 284 19.36 3.52 18.34
C LEU A 284 20.86 3.87 18.17
N LYS A 285 21.16 5.16 17.98
CA LYS A 285 22.51 5.71 17.95
C LYS A 285 23.04 5.67 19.38
N GLY A 286 24.20 5.04 19.53
CA GLY A 286 24.85 4.92 20.83
C GLY A 286 24.43 3.68 21.62
N LEU A 287 23.49 2.87 21.15
CA LEU A 287 23.21 1.59 21.77
C LEU A 287 24.21 0.55 21.27
N ASP A 288 24.95 -0.03 22.19
CA ASP A 288 25.91 -1.10 21.97
C ASP A 288 25.69 -2.25 22.95
N MET A 289 26.56 -3.28 22.89
CA MET A 289 26.44 -4.47 23.76
C MET A 289 26.72 -4.16 25.22
N ASP A 290 27.44 -3.08 25.50
CA ASP A 290 27.88 -2.68 26.85
C ASP A 290 26.94 -1.61 27.44
N SER A 291 25.90 -1.22 26.70
CA SER A 291 24.97 -0.17 27.13
C SER A 291 24.25 -0.55 28.42
N VAL A 292 24.25 0.35 29.39
CA VAL A 292 23.53 0.19 30.65
C VAL A 292 22.05 0.50 30.43
N LEU A 293 21.21 -0.49 30.68
CA LEU A 293 19.77 -0.43 30.50
C LEU A 293 19.04 -0.45 31.83
N THR A 294 18.13 0.48 32.03
CA THR A 294 17.27 0.53 33.22
C THR A 294 15.81 0.46 32.81
N LYS A 295 15.09 -0.57 33.26
CA LYS A 295 13.65 -0.66 33.08
C LYS A 295 12.96 0.47 33.87
N GLU A 296 12.16 1.30 33.20
CA GLU A 296 11.32 2.32 33.84
C GLU A 296 9.92 1.78 34.16
N SER A 297 9.28 1.10 33.19
CA SER A 297 7.95 0.53 33.37
C SER A 297 7.68 -0.60 32.39
N LEU A 298 6.73 -1.45 32.74
CA LEU A 298 6.11 -2.44 31.87
C LEU A 298 4.69 -2.01 31.54
N ASN A 299 4.34 -1.97 30.26
CA ASN A 299 3.03 -1.57 29.79
C ASN A 299 2.38 -2.74 29.06
N SER A 300 1.28 -3.22 29.58
CA SER A 300 0.51 -4.29 28.94
C SER A 300 -0.79 -3.76 28.34
N LYS A 301 -1.24 -4.39 27.27
CA LYS A 301 -2.51 -4.07 26.62
C LYS A 301 -3.20 -5.33 26.15
N GLN A 302 -4.48 -5.45 26.51
CA GLN A 302 -5.37 -6.49 26.02
C GLN A 302 -5.85 -6.18 24.61
N HIS A 303 -5.90 -7.18 23.78
CA HIS A 303 -6.40 -7.13 22.40
C HIS A 303 -7.27 -8.34 22.12
N PHE A 304 -8.11 -8.19 21.11
CA PHE A 304 -8.84 -9.28 20.51
C PHE A 304 -8.56 -9.32 19.02
N THR A 305 -8.40 -10.51 18.46
CA THR A 305 -8.32 -10.64 17.00
C THR A 305 -9.57 -10.06 16.35
N GLN A 306 -9.42 -9.49 15.16
CA GLN A 306 -10.52 -8.84 14.44
C GLN A 306 -10.93 -9.71 13.26
N PRO A 307 -12.21 -9.75 12.89
CA PRO A 307 -12.65 -10.41 11.68
C PRO A 307 -11.99 -9.78 10.46
N PRO A 308 -11.97 -10.48 9.30
CA PRO A 308 -11.58 -9.85 8.06
C PRO A 308 -12.48 -8.64 7.79
N ALA A 309 -11.91 -7.59 7.19
CA ALA A 309 -12.67 -6.38 6.88
C ALA A 309 -13.72 -6.63 5.79
N HIS A 310 -14.84 -5.91 5.86
CA HIS A 310 -15.80 -5.83 4.77
C HIS A 310 -15.12 -5.41 3.47
N TYR A 311 -15.67 -5.85 2.33
CA TYR A 311 -15.18 -5.35 1.05
C TYR A 311 -15.50 -3.87 0.87
N THR A 312 -14.50 -3.11 0.46
CA THR A 312 -14.66 -1.80 -0.17
C THR A 312 -14.67 -1.97 -1.69
N GLU A 313 -15.08 -0.96 -2.45
CA GLU A 313 -14.95 -0.98 -3.92
C GLU A 313 -13.52 -1.34 -4.35
N ALA A 314 -12.51 -0.74 -3.70
CA ALA A 314 -11.10 -0.97 -4.01
C ALA A 314 -10.66 -2.41 -3.74
N THR A 315 -11.03 -2.99 -2.60
CA THR A 315 -10.65 -4.36 -2.25
C THR A 315 -11.40 -5.38 -3.07
N LEU A 316 -12.65 -5.10 -3.44
CA LEU A 316 -13.42 -5.95 -4.34
C LEU A 316 -12.82 -5.98 -5.76
N VAL A 317 -12.42 -4.82 -6.31
CA VAL A 317 -11.72 -4.75 -7.60
C VAL A 317 -10.44 -5.59 -7.56
N LYS A 318 -9.65 -5.45 -6.49
CA LYS A 318 -8.42 -6.23 -6.29
C LYS A 318 -8.70 -7.73 -6.29
N THR A 319 -9.68 -8.18 -5.52
CA THR A 319 -10.04 -9.59 -5.44
C THR A 319 -10.55 -10.14 -6.78
N LEU A 320 -11.39 -9.38 -7.49
CA LEU A 320 -11.85 -9.77 -8.82
C LEU A 320 -10.68 -9.93 -9.81
N GLU A 321 -9.71 -9.02 -9.78
CA GLU A 321 -8.50 -9.10 -10.60
C GLU A 321 -7.65 -10.33 -10.25
N GLU A 322 -7.37 -10.57 -8.97
CA GLU A 322 -6.58 -11.71 -8.48
C GLU A 322 -7.21 -13.05 -8.86
N LEU A 323 -8.54 -13.15 -8.85
CA LEU A 323 -9.29 -14.33 -9.26
C LEU A 323 -9.47 -14.43 -10.78
N GLY A 324 -9.01 -13.45 -11.57
CA GLY A 324 -9.21 -13.40 -13.03
C GLY A 324 -10.66 -13.17 -13.45
N ILE A 325 -11.50 -12.62 -12.58
CA ILE A 325 -12.92 -12.38 -12.78
C ILE A 325 -13.15 -10.95 -13.27
N GLY A 326 -13.82 -10.82 -14.40
CA GLY A 326 -14.03 -9.52 -15.03
C GLY A 326 -12.83 -9.10 -15.91
N ARG A 327 -12.86 -7.84 -16.31
CA ARG A 327 -11.82 -7.18 -17.15
C ARG A 327 -11.80 -5.70 -16.82
N PRO A 328 -10.76 -4.95 -17.24
CA PRO A 328 -10.69 -3.50 -17.04
C PRO A 328 -11.95 -2.71 -17.38
N SER A 329 -12.70 -3.16 -18.39
CA SER A 329 -13.94 -2.54 -18.81
C SER A 329 -15.15 -2.88 -17.93
N THR A 330 -15.08 -3.89 -17.08
CA THR A 330 -16.25 -4.42 -16.34
C THR A 330 -16.20 -4.19 -14.83
N TYR A 331 -15.05 -3.88 -14.23
CA TYR A 331 -14.95 -3.70 -12.77
C TYR A 331 -15.91 -2.63 -12.25
N ALA A 332 -15.76 -1.38 -12.69
CA ALA A 332 -16.60 -0.27 -12.25
C ALA A 332 -18.09 -0.47 -12.59
N PRO A 333 -18.48 -0.89 -13.81
CA PRO A 333 -19.88 -1.18 -14.11
C PRO A 333 -20.49 -2.28 -13.25
N THR A 334 -19.73 -3.32 -12.89
CA THR A 334 -20.20 -4.41 -12.01
C THR A 334 -20.52 -3.86 -10.62
N ILE A 335 -19.58 -3.13 -10.03
CA ILE A 335 -19.73 -2.54 -8.69
C ILE A 335 -20.89 -1.54 -8.69
N SER A 336 -20.93 -0.62 -9.64
CA SER A 336 -22.02 0.35 -9.74
C SER A 336 -23.40 -0.31 -9.88
N THR A 337 -23.47 -1.44 -10.59
CA THR A 337 -24.74 -2.15 -10.79
C THR A 337 -25.22 -2.82 -9.51
N ILE A 338 -24.34 -3.49 -8.75
CA ILE A 338 -24.75 -4.16 -7.51
C ILE A 338 -25.18 -3.14 -6.44
N ILE A 339 -24.52 -1.99 -6.37
CA ILE A 339 -24.90 -0.88 -5.48
C ILE A 339 -26.22 -0.25 -5.93
N ALA A 340 -26.38 0.10 -7.22
CA ALA A 340 -27.60 0.73 -7.73
C ALA A 340 -28.83 -0.18 -7.57
N ARG A 341 -28.65 -1.48 -7.57
CA ARG A 341 -29.71 -2.47 -7.32
C ARG A 341 -29.94 -2.76 -5.84
N ARG A 342 -29.19 -2.13 -4.96
CA ARG A 342 -29.25 -2.32 -3.50
C ARG A 342 -29.07 -3.78 -3.09
N TYR A 343 -28.14 -4.46 -3.74
CA TYR A 343 -27.74 -5.81 -3.33
C TYR A 343 -26.71 -5.76 -2.20
N VAL A 344 -26.01 -4.65 -2.11
CA VAL A 344 -24.99 -4.31 -1.09
C VAL A 344 -25.10 -2.83 -0.72
#